data_481f12cbd52c6cafe5b933d19d3bd08c
#
_entry.id   481f12cbd52c6cafe5b933d19d3bd08c
#
_cell.length_a   1.000
_cell.length_b   1.000
_cell.length_c   1.000
_cell.angle_alpha   90.00
_cell.angle_beta   90.00
_cell.angle_gamma   90.00
#
_symmetry.space_group_name_H-M   'P 1'
#
loop_
_entity.id
_entity.type
_entity.pdbx_description
1 polymer ?
#
loop_
_entity_poly.entity_id
_entity_poly.type
_entity_poly.pdbx_seq_one_letter_code
_entity_poly.pdbx_strand_id
1 'polypeptide(L)'
;MQLNRKVILDAAEEILVSYGLPDLSMRRLATSLGVAPGAMYWHFPNKQALLGGIAQRLIAAVPAPREDSDPRIFCEDLFRAITSVRDGAEITLAAVASNTLDRDVQDELASLVGPQAASVCFHYVMGCALEVQARQAAEFAGISETKTEVRAEEVGANISAVLNGLEQLNS
;
A
#
# COMPACT_ATOMS: atom_id res chain seq x y z
N MET A 1 -0.52 6.13 29.07
CA MET A 1 -0.12 6.28 27.66
C MET A 1 -0.99 7.37 27.04
N GLN A 2 -0.40 8.38 26.38
CA GLN A 2 -1.20 9.43 25.72
C GLN A 2 -1.63 8.92 24.34
N LEU A 3 -2.94 8.83 24.09
CA LEU A 3 -3.48 8.45 22.81
C LEU A 3 -3.15 9.53 21.76
N ASN A 4 -2.57 9.12 20.62
CA ASN A 4 -2.29 9.97 19.46
C ASN A 4 -2.33 9.13 18.18
N ARG A 5 -2.29 9.79 17.00
CA ARG A 5 -2.37 9.11 15.71
C ARG A 5 -1.29 8.03 15.53
N LYS A 6 -0.06 8.29 15.98
CA LYS A 6 1.04 7.33 15.87
C LYS A 6 0.75 6.05 16.65
N VAL A 7 0.34 6.16 17.92
CA VAL A 7 0.00 5.03 18.80
C VAL A 7 -1.15 4.20 18.22
N ILE A 8 -2.15 4.88 17.63
CA ILE A 8 -3.29 4.21 16.98
C ILE A 8 -2.83 3.44 15.75
N LEU A 9 -1.99 4.02 14.91
CA LEU A 9 -1.47 3.36 13.71
C LEU A 9 -0.56 2.18 14.05
N ASP A 10 0.30 2.32 15.08
CA ASP A 10 1.16 1.22 15.55
C ASP A 10 0.29 0.02 15.99
N ALA A 11 -0.75 0.25 16.78
CA ALA A 11 -1.66 -0.81 17.22
C ALA A 11 -2.51 -1.39 16.06
N ALA A 12 -2.86 -0.58 15.07
CA ALA A 12 -3.56 -1.06 13.87
C ALA A 12 -2.67 -2.00 13.04
N GLU A 13 -1.40 -1.68 12.86
CA GLU A 13 -0.42 -2.53 12.18
C GLU A 13 -0.21 -3.86 12.94
N GLU A 14 -0.16 -3.85 14.27
CA GLU A 14 -0.08 -5.08 15.08
C GLU A 14 -1.31 -5.99 14.85
N ILE A 15 -2.51 -5.40 14.75
CA ILE A 15 -3.73 -6.14 14.42
C ILE A 15 -3.65 -6.72 12.99
N LEU A 16 -3.18 -5.95 12.02
CA LEU A 16 -3.01 -6.41 10.64
C LEU A 16 -2.05 -7.59 10.55
N VAL A 17 -0.88 -7.48 11.18
CA VAL A 17 0.12 -8.57 11.19
C VAL A 17 -0.47 -9.85 11.78
N SER A 18 -1.20 -9.73 12.90
CA SER A 18 -1.69 -10.88 13.66
C SER A 18 -2.95 -11.50 13.04
N TYR A 19 -3.87 -10.68 12.52
CA TYR A 19 -5.24 -11.11 12.18
C TYR A 19 -5.70 -10.69 10.78
N GLY A 20 -5.01 -9.73 10.14
CA GLY A 20 -5.38 -9.20 8.83
C GLY A 20 -6.47 -8.12 8.86
N LEU A 21 -6.76 -7.58 7.67
CA LEU A 21 -7.71 -6.48 7.46
C LEU A 21 -9.17 -6.80 7.86
N PRO A 22 -9.70 -8.04 7.69
CA PRO A 22 -11.05 -8.37 8.15
C PRO A 22 -11.25 -8.14 9.64
N ASP A 23 -10.21 -8.35 10.43
CA ASP A 23 -10.24 -8.19 11.88
C ASP A 23 -9.96 -6.76 12.35
N LEU A 24 -9.49 -5.87 11.49
CA LEU A 24 -9.25 -4.47 11.82
C LEU A 24 -10.57 -3.71 11.88
N SER A 25 -10.97 -3.34 13.09
CA SER A 25 -12.14 -2.49 13.35
C SER A 25 -11.84 -1.44 14.40
N MET A 26 -12.55 -0.30 14.35
CA MET A 26 -12.42 0.79 15.33
C MET A 26 -12.64 0.28 16.77
N ARG A 27 -13.58 -0.64 16.94
CA ARG A 27 -13.89 -1.24 18.25
C ARG A 27 -12.77 -2.13 18.76
N ARG A 28 -12.23 -3.04 17.90
CA ARG A 28 -11.13 -3.93 18.26
C ARG A 28 -9.88 -3.12 18.60
N LEU A 29 -9.58 -2.10 17.82
CA LEU A 29 -8.46 -1.21 18.02
C LEU A 29 -8.57 -0.43 19.34
N ALA A 30 -9.76 0.12 19.67
CA ALA A 30 -10.00 0.76 20.96
C ALA A 30 -9.80 -0.21 22.14
N THR A 31 -10.28 -1.45 21.98
CA THR A 31 -10.10 -2.51 23.00
C THR A 31 -8.62 -2.86 23.20
N SER A 32 -7.84 -3.00 22.12
CA SER A 32 -6.40 -3.31 22.22
C SER A 32 -5.62 -2.20 22.92
N LEU A 33 -6.03 -0.95 22.74
CA LEU A 33 -5.42 0.22 23.38
C LEU A 33 -5.96 0.52 24.77
N GLY A 34 -6.98 -0.21 25.25
CA GLY A 34 -7.61 0.02 26.55
C GLY A 34 -8.33 1.37 26.68
N VAL A 35 -8.87 1.90 25.55
CA VAL A 35 -9.56 3.19 25.51
C VAL A 35 -11.03 3.02 25.11
N ALA A 36 -11.86 4.01 25.45
CA ALA A 36 -13.24 4.04 24.97
C ALA A 36 -13.28 4.22 23.45
N PRO A 37 -14.17 3.51 22.72
CA PRO A 37 -14.28 3.65 21.26
C PRO A 37 -14.44 5.10 20.78
N GLY A 38 -15.14 5.93 21.54
CA GLY A 38 -15.34 7.36 21.24
C GLY A 38 -14.02 8.14 21.14
N ALA A 39 -12.99 7.76 21.90
CA ALA A 39 -11.69 8.44 21.86
C ALA A 39 -10.98 8.26 20.51
N MET A 40 -11.23 7.16 19.82
CA MET A 40 -10.64 6.89 18.50
C MET A 40 -11.13 7.85 17.44
N TYR A 41 -12.41 8.23 17.49
CA TYR A 41 -13.05 9.06 16.46
C TYR A 41 -12.54 10.51 16.43
N TRP A 42 -11.91 10.97 17.51
CA TRP A 42 -11.20 12.26 17.52
C TRP A 42 -9.94 12.28 16.65
N HIS A 43 -9.32 11.11 16.45
CA HIS A 43 -8.11 10.95 15.65
C HIS A 43 -8.42 10.45 14.24
N PHE A 44 -9.35 9.52 14.12
CA PHE A 44 -9.79 8.91 12.86
C PHE A 44 -11.32 8.84 12.85
N PRO A 45 -12.01 9.72 12.11
CA PRO A 45 -13.47 9.83 12.16
C PRO A 45 -14.22 8.58 11.67
N ASN A 46 -13.55 7.70 10.92
CA ASN A 46 -14.09 6.43 10.43
C ASN A 46 -12.97 5.46 10.05
N LYS A 47 -13.34 4.24 9.65
CA LYS A 47 -12.38 3.21 9.22
C LYS A 47 -11.60 3.64 7.98
N GLN A 48 -12.22 4.32 7.01
CA GLN A 48 -11.55 4.81 5.81
C GLN A 48 -10.43 5.79 6.14
N ALA A 49 -10.66 6.73 7.04
CA ALA A 49 -9.63 7.65 7.51
C ALA A 49 -8.47 6.92 8.24
N LEU A 50 -8.77 5.83 8.97
CA LEU A 50 -7.75 4.97 9.57
C LEU A 50 -6.94 4.25 8.48
N LEU A 51 -7.60 3.64 7.50
CA LEU A 51 -6.92 2.98 6.36
C LEU A 51 -6.08 3.98 5.57
N GLY A 52 -6.58 5.19 5.34
CA GLY A 52 -5.81 6.30 4.75
C GLY A 52 -4.55 6.62 5.55
N GLY A 53 -4.64 6.67 6.88
CA GLY A 53 -3.48 6.88 7.74
C GLY A 53 -2.45 5.77 7.67
N ILE A 54 -2.87 4.51 7.56
CA ILE A 54 -1.97 3.37 7.37
C ILE A 54 -1.32 3.44 5.99
N ALA A 55 -2.09 3.62 4.93
CA ALA A 55 -1.57 3.75 3.57
C ALA A 55 -0.58 4.92 3.44
N GLN A 56 -0.91 6.08 4.03
CA GLN A 56 -0.01 7.24 4.07
C GLN A 56 1.34 6.91 4.71
N ARG A 57 1.33 6.09 5.77
CA ARG A 57 2.55 5.64 6.44
C ARG A 57 3.37 4.70 5.56
N LEU A 58 2.73 3.78 4.83
CA LEU A 58 3.39 2.90 3.87
C LEU A 58 4.03 3.72 2.75
N ILE A 59 3.27 4.62 2.14
CA ILE A 59 3.73 5.48 1.04
C ILE A 59 4.82 6.45 1.48
N ALA A 60 4.84 6.87 2.75
CA ALA A 60 5.89 7.74 3.27
C ALA A 60 7.31 7.10 3.20
N ALA A 61 7.40 5.77 3.10
CA ALA A 61 8.66 5.07 2.87
C ALA A 61 9.16 5.17 1.42
N VAL A 62 8.30 5.55 0.47
CA VAL A 62 8.65 5.75 -0.94
C VAL A 62 9.22 7.16 -1.10
N PRO A 63 10.46 7.34 -1.54
CA PRO A 63 11.01 8.65 -1.83
C PRO A 63 10.16 9.41 -2.85
N ALA A 64 9.88 10.67 -2.60
CA ALA A 64 9.23 11.51 -3.61
C ALA A 64 10.14 11.64 -4.84
N PRO A 65 9.59 11.46 -6.05
CA PRO A 65 10.41 11.48 -7.26
C PRO A 65 10.96 12.90 -7.54
N ARG A 66 12.12 12.92 -8.17
CA ARG A 66 12.74 14.11 -8.76
C ARG A 66 12.71 13.96 -10.28
N GLU A 67 13.03 15.03 -10.99
CA GLU A 67 13.02 15.05 -12.46
C GLU A 67 13.90 13.96 -13.12
N ASP A 68 14.98 13.56 -12.45
CA ASP A 68 15.92 12.52 -12.90
C ASP A 68 15.68 11.14 -12.24
N SER A 69 14.60 10.97 -11.51
CA SER A 69 14.30 9.70 -10.84
C SER A 69 13.95 8.60 -11.84
N ASP A 70 14.48 7.42 -11.61
CA ASP A 70 14.15 6.24 -12.41
C ASP A 70 12.75 5.73 -12.03
N PRO A 71 11.78 5.70 -12.97
CA PRO A 71 10.42 5.25 -12.69
C PRO A 71 10.35 3.77 -12.26
N ARG A 72 11.34 2.94 -12.65
CA ARG A 72 11.44 1.55 -12.20
C ARG A 72 11.68 1.48 -10.71
N ILE A 73 12.65 2.26 -10.21
CA ILE A 73 13.01 2.31 -8.79
C ILE A 73 11.82 2.84 -7.98
N PHE A 74 11.12 3.85 -8.48
CA PHE A 74 9.90 4.33 -7.82
C PHE A 74 8.83 3.22 -7.69
N CYS A 75 8.60 2.44 -8.76
CA CYS A 75 7.66 1.33 -8.74
C CYS A 75 8.12 0.18 -7.83
N GLU A 76 9.42 -0.12 -7.78
CA GLU A 76 9.99 -1.10 -6.86
C GLU A 76 9.81 -0.68 -5.40
N ASP A 77 10.09 0.59 -5.08
CA ASP A 77 9.94 1.12 -3.73
C ASP A 77 8.47 1.17 -3.31
N LEU A 78 7.57 1.52 -4.23
CA LEU A 78 6.12 1.45 -4.00
C LEU A 78 5.69 0.00 -3.71
N PHE A 79 6.12 -0.96 -4.52
CA PHE A 79 5.82 -2.37 -4.31
C PHE A 79 6.32 -2.85 -2.93
N ARG A 80 7.58 -2.55 -2.58
CA ARG A 80 8.15 -2.92 -1.27
C ARG A 80 7.37 -2.28 -0.13
N ALA A 81 7.01 -1.01 -0.25
CA ALA A 81 6.27 -0.29 0.77
C ALA A 81 4.88 -0.90 1.02
N ILE A 82 4.09 -1.13 -0.03
CA ILE A 82 2.72 -1.66 0.10
C ILE A 82 2.67 -3.14 0.46
N THR A 83 3.75 -3.91 0.22
CA THR A 83 3.85 -5.31 0.63
C THR A 83 4.53 -5.51 1.99
N SER A 84 5.05 -4.44 2.61
CA SER A 84 5.72 -4.51 3.91
C SER A 84 4.79 -4.83 5.09
N VAL A 85 3.49 -4.58 4.92
CA VAL A 85 2.45 -4.87 5.92
C VAL A 85 1.39 -5.78 5.29
N ARG A 86 0.89 -6.73 6.06
CA ARG A 86 -0.20 -7.61 5.64
C ARG A 86 -1.41 -6.79 5.19
N ASP A 87 -1.97 -7.14 4.05
CA ASP A 87 -3.11 -6.48 3.40
C ASP A 87 -2.83 -5.00 2.98
N GLY A 88 -1.56 -4.58 2.94
CA GLY A 88 -1.16 -3.21 2.64
C GLY A 88 -1.53 -2.76 1.22
N ALA A 89 -1.55 -3.67 0.23
CA ALA A 89 -2.02 -3.36 -1.13
C ALA A 89 -3.53 -3.05 -1.14
N GLU A 90 -4.36 -3.88 -0.47
CA GLU A 90 -5.80 -3.63 -0.35
C GLU A 90 -6.08 -2.33 0.40
N ILE A 91 -5.34 -2.08 1.48
CA ILE A 91 -5.43 -0.84 2.27
C ILE A 91 -5.06 0.39 1.42
N THR A 92 -3.98 0.30 0.64
CA THR A 92 -3.54 1.38 -0.24
C THR A 92 -4.58 1.65 -1.34
N LEU A 93 -5.12 0.60 -1.96
CA LEU A 93 -6.15 0.73 -2.98
C LEU A 93 -7.44 1.37 -2.41
N ALA A 94 -7.84 0.97 -1.20
CA ALA A 94 -8.98 1.57 -0.50
C ALA A 94 -8.73 3.05 -0.18
N ALA A 95 -7.51 3.42 0.19
CA ALA A 95 -7.12 4.81 0.46
C ALA A 95 -7.14 5.68 -0.80
N VAL A 96 -6.62 5.15 -1.93
CA VAL A 96 -6.70 5.82 -3.25
C VAL A 96 -8.16 6.02 -3.64
N ALA A 97 -8.98 4.97 -3.60
CA ALA A 97 -10.40 5.04 -3.97
C ALA A 97 -11.22 5.99 -3.09
N SER A 98 -10.83 6.18 -1.83
CA SER A 98 -11.48 7.08 -0.87
C SER A 98 -10.90 8.49 -0.86
N ASN A 99 -9.86 8.77 -1.68
CA ASN A 99 -9.13 10.03 -1.71
C ASN A 99 -8.67 10.49 -0.30
N THR A 100 -8.06 9.55 0.45
CA THR A 100 -7.59 9.78 1.83
C THR A 100 -6.07 9.87 1.96
N LEU A 101 -5.35 9.87 0.84
CA LEU A 101 -3.91 10.07 0.77
C LEU A 101 -3.58 11.56 0.60
N ASP A 102 -2.55 12.02 1.33
CA ASP A 102 -2.00 13.38 1.17
C ASP A 102 -1.08 13.47 -0.07
N ARG A 103 -0.48 12.34 -0.49
CA ARG A 103 0.34 12.19 -1.69
C ARG A 103 -0.41 11.39 -2.75
N ASP A 104 -0.45 11.89 -3.97
CA ASP A 104 -0.95 11.13 -5.11
C ASP A 104 0.23 10.44 -5.83
N VAL A 105 0.44 9.16 -5.52
CA VAL A 105 1.53 8.37 -6.12
C VAL A 105 1.34 8.14 -7.62
N GLN A 106 0.11 8.25 -8.15
CA GLN A 106 -0.13 8.16 -9.59
C GLN A 106 0.30 9.45 -10.29
N ASP A 107 -0.02 10.62 -9.71
CA ASP A 107 0.44 11.91 -10.22
C ASP A 107 1.96 12.04 -10.11
N GLU A 108 2.56 11.57 -9.03
CA GLU A 108 4.01 11.52 -8.89
C GLU A 108 4.65 10.65 -9.97
N LEU A 109 4.13 9.46 -10.23
CA LEU A 109 4.60 8.59 -11.32
C LEU A 109 4.33 9.20 -12.69
N ALA A 110 3.19 9.91 -12.86
CA ALA A 110 2.87 10.60 -14.10
C ALA A 110 3.86 11.73 -14.42
N SER A 111 4.45 12.35 -13.41
CA SER A 111 5.52 13.35 -13.62
C SER A 111 6.79 12.75 -14.24
N LEU A 112 7.02 11.46 -14.08
CA LEU A 112 8.18 10.74 -14.63
C LEU A 112 7.94 10.17 -16.03
N VAL A 113 6.73 9.61 -16.28
CA VAL A 113 6.48 8.80 -17.48
C VAL A 113 5.23 9.21 -18.27
N GLY A 114 4.57 10.28 -17.83
CA GLY A 114 3.29 10.71 -18.40
C GLY A 114 2.09 9.92 -17.84
N PRO A 115 0.88 10.47 -17.93
CA PRO A 115 -0.30 9.95 -17.21
C PRO A 115 -0.75 8.57 -17.69
N GLN A 116 -0.63 8.26 -18.98
CA GLN A 116 -1.04 6.96 -19.53
C GLN A 116 -0.12 5.85 -19.03
N ALA A 117 1.20 6.03 -19.14
CA ALA A 117 2.18 5.06 -18.69
C ALA A 117 2.14 4.90 -17.18
N ALA A 118 1.98 6.00 -16.43
CA ALA A 118 1.83 5.96 -14.97
C ALA A 118 0.64 5.11 -14.51
N SER A 119 -0.51 5.27 -15.19
CA SER A 119 -1.69 4.45 -14.89
C SER A 119 -1.41 2.95 -15.09
N VAL A 120 -0.78 2.57 -16.21
CA VAL A 120 -0.43 1.16 -16.48
C VAL A 120 0.55 0.64 -15.43
N CYS A 121 1.63 1.38 -15.14
CA CYS A 121 2.64 0.99 -14.17
C CYS A 121 2.05 0.85 -12.75
N PHE A 122 1.23 1.81 -12.33
CA PHE A 122 0.58 1.76 -11.01
C PHE A 122 -0.32 0.52 -10.88
N HIS A 123 -1.19 0.25 -11.86
CA HIS A 123 -2.07 -0.92 -11.82
C HIS A 123 -1.29 -2.24 -11.88
N TYR A 124 -0.18 -2.26 -12.61
CA TYR A 124 0.71 -3.42 -12.62
C TYR A 124 1.33 -3.67 -11.23
N VAL A 125 1.89 -2.63 -10.58
CA VAL A 125 2.44 -2.74 -9.23
C VAL A 125 1.37 -3.22 -8.24
N MET A 126 0.18 -2.63 -8.29
CA MET A 126 -0.94 -3.01 -7.42
C MET A 126 -1.38 -4.47 -7.66
N GLY A 127 -1.43 -4.90 -8.93
CA GLY A 127 -1.77 -6.28 -9.29
C GLY A 127 -0.77 -7.28 -8.72
N CYS A 128 0.53 -7.03 -8.88
CA CYS A 128 1.59 -7.86 -8.30
C CYS A 128 1.51 -7.92 -6.77
N ALA A 129 1.29 -6.78 -6.12
CA ALA A 129 1.20 -6.71 -4.67
C ALA A 129 -0.03 -7.45 -4.11
N LEU A 130 -1.19 -7.31 -4.76
CA LEU A 130 -2.40 -8.05 -4.41
C LEU A 130 -2.21 -9.56 -4.59
N GLU A 131 -1.53 -9.99 -5.67
CA GLU A 131 -1.23 -11.40 -5.90
C GLU A 131 -0.34 -11.97 -4.80
N VAL A 132 0.73 -11.26 -4.42
CA VAL A 132 1.61 -11.66 -3.31
C VAL A 132 0.82 -11.82 -2.02
N GLN A 133 -0.01 -10.84 -1.68
CA GLN A 133 -0.80 -10.86 -0.45
C GLN A 133 -1.88 -11.95 -0.45
N ALA A 134 -2.51 -12.20 -1.59
CA ALA A 134 -3.47 -13.31 -1.72
C ALA A 134 -2.79 -14.66 -1.48
N ARG A 135 -1.57 -14.85 -1.98
CA ARG A 135 -0.79 -16.08 -1.73
C ARG A 135 -0.37 -16.20 -0.27
N GLN A 136 0.10 -15.11 0.35
CA GLN A 136 0.43 -15.09 1.78
C GLN A 136 -0.78 -15.44 2.65
N ALA A 137 -1.97 -14.95 2.30
CA ALA A 137 -3.21 -15.30 2.98
C ALA A 137 -3.56 -16.78 2.83
N ALA A 138 -3.37 -17.38 1.64
CA ALA A 138 -3.57 -18.80 1.39
C ALA A 138 -2.57 -19.69 2.16
N GLU A 139 -1.31 -19.28 2.25
CA GLU A 139 -0.29 -19.95 3.07
C GLU A 139 -0.66 -19.91 4.55
N PHE A 140 -1.06 -18.74 5.05
CA PHE A 140 -1.49 -18.58 6.44
C PHE A 140 -2.71 -19.44 6.78
N ALA A 141 -3.62 -19.63 5.82
CA ALA A 141 -4.78 -20.49 5.97
C ALA A 141 -4.47 -22.00 5.79
N GLY A 142 -3.21 -22.37 5.48
CA GLY A 142 -2.81 -23.76 5.22
C GLY A 142 -3.36 -24.34 3.93
N ILE A 143 -3.78 -23.49 2.98
CA ILE A 143 -4.39 -23.90 1.71
C ILE A 143 -3.32 -24.14 0.63
N SER A 144 -2.17 -23.49 0.72
CA SER A 144 -1.08 -23.58 -0.26
C SER A 144 0.28 -23.73 0.42
N GLU A 145 1.14 -24.57 -0.15
CA GLU A 145 2.55 -24.72 0.25
C GLU A 145 3.50 -24.02 -0.74
N THR A 146 2.98 -23.37 -1.77
CA THR A 146 3.79 -22.82 -2.86
C THR A 146 4.31 -21.41 -2.49
N LYS A 147 5.57 -21.34 -2.09
CA LYS A 147 6.29 -20.08 -1.94
C LYS A 147 6.62 -19.52 -3.33
N THR A 148 5.83 -18.61 -3.82
CA THR A 148 6.21 -17.79 -4.98
C THR A 148 6.47 -16.37 -4.50
N GLU A 149 7.74 -16.00 -4.47
CA GLU A 149 8.17 -14.63 -4.15
C GLU A 149 8.22 -13.83 -5.46
N VAL A 150 7.27 -12.91 -5.66
CA VAL A 150 7.47 -11.83 -6.63
C VAL A 150 8.45 -10.85 -5.99
N ARG A 151 9.59 -10.65 -6.63
CA ARG A 151 10.63 -9.73 -6.15
C ARG A 151 10.40 -8.32 -6.71
N ALA A 152 10.74 -7.32 -5.93
CA ALA A 152 10.61 -5.92 -6.37
C ALA A 152 11.44 -5.66 -7.65
N GLU A 153 12.61 -6.29 -7.77
CA GLU A 153 13.48 -6.19 -8.94
C GLU A 153 12.81 -6.78 -10.21
N GLU A 154 12.01 -7.83 -10.08
CA GLU A 154 11.21 -8.39 -11.18
C GLU A 154 10.09 -7.42 -11.59
N VAL A 155 9.46 -6.76 -10.60
CA VAL A 155 8.48 -5.71 -10.87
C VAL A 155 9.14 -4.57 -11.66
N GLY A 156 10.31 -4.09 -11.24
CA GLY A 156 11.06 -3.05 -11.94
C GLY A 156 11.46 -3.44 -13.36
N ALA A 157 11.93 -4.69 -13.56
CA ALA A 157 12.29 -5.19 -14.90
C ALA A 157 11.06 -5.22 -15.83
N ASN A 158 9.91 -5.65 -15.34
CA ASN A 158 8.67 -5.68 -16.12
C ASN A 158 8.13 -4.28 -16.41
N ILE A 159 8.28 -3.34 -15.48
CA ILE A 159 7.98 -1.90 -15.72
C ILE A 159 8.83 -1.37 -16.88
N SER A 160 10.12 -1.70 -16.93
CA SER A 160 10.98 -1.31 -18.06
C SER A 160 10.45 -1.83 -19.40
N ALA A 161 10.03 -3.09 -19.44
CA ALA A 161 9.48 -3.69 -20.66
C ALA A 161 8.17 -2.99 -21.11
N VAL A 162 7.31 -2.65 -20.13
CA VAL A 162 6.06 -1.91 -20.39
C VAL A 162 6.36 -0.52 -20.94
N LEU A 163 7.27 0.23 -20.31
CA LEU A 163 7.61 1.59 -20.75
C LEU A 163 8.23 1.60 -22.16
N ASN A 164 9.18 0.70 -22.42
CA ASN A 164 9.77 0.56 -23.76
C ASN A 164 8.72 0.18 -24.83
N GLY A 165 7.77 -0.69 -24.48
CA GLY A 165 6.67 -1.05 -25.39
C GLY A 165 5.73 0.13 -25.69
N LEU A 166 5.42 0.95 -24.69
CA LEU A 166 4.56 2.14 -24.86
C LEU A 166 5.25 3.22 -25.71
N GLU A 167 6.56 3.41 -25.57
CA GLU A 167 7.34 4.35 -26.42
C GLU A 167 7.32 3.93 -27.90
N GLN A 168 7.47 2.63 -28.17
CA GLN A 168 7.40 2.10 -29.55
C GLN A 168 6.03 2.25 -30.21
N LEU A 169 4.95 2.22 -29.42
CA LEU A 169 3.59 2.41 -29.93
C LEU A 169 3.26 3.88 -30.26
N ASN A 170 4.00 4.82 -29.65
CA ASN A 170 3.79 6.26 -29.82
C ASN A 170 4.77 6.89 -30.82
N SER A 171 5.68 6.09 -31.43
CA SER A 171 6.67 6.48 -32.42
C SER A 171 6.15 6.20 -33.84
#